data_d277cf05ab0d3d6f621b87000fbe4764
#
_entry.id   d277cf05ab0d3d6f621b87000fbe4764
#
_cell.length_a   1.000
_cell.length_b   1.000
_cell.length_c   1.000
_cell.angle_alpha   90.00
_cell.angle_beta   90.00
_cell.angle_gamma   90.00
#
_symmetry.space_group_name_H-M   'P 1'
#
loop_
_entity.id
_entity.type
_entity.pdbx_description
1 polymer ?
#
loop_
_entity_poly.entity_id
_entity_poly.type
_entity_poly.pdbx_seq_one_letter_code
_entity_poly.pdbx_strand_id
1 'polypeptide(L)'
;MVGLTLLALLVGCARGPELVNPTVLRSPYDASRGDVLFAVAPLRNESGTTVFRVDEVTDAIVRAASSVPGIRCLPLNRTIAEMRGLGLREITSPSDLEALADAMNVDGLIVGTVTAYDPYNPPTLGLSLALHAGNPTFAAGPELDEIRGAVSDPQMPASSRYVDSPVASMSEVFDGRNHSIQMQVRRYAEGRIDPTAARGWQTYLASMPLYTEFVAHAAVGRLLDQERLRLVRARRPESSR
;
A
#
# COMPACT_ATOMS: atom_id res chain seq x y z
N MET A 1 12.30 75.61 14.23
CA MET A 1 12.50 74.27 14.80
C MET A 1 11.59 73.30 14.08
N VAL A 2 12.17 72.54 13.15
CA VAL A 2 11.41 71.60 12.32
C VAL A 2 11.56 70.23 12.95
N GLY A 3 10.43 69.69 13.47
CA GLY A 3 10.36 68.35 14.04
C GLY A 3 10.29 67.27 12.94
N LEU A 4 11.32 66.53 12.75
CA LEU A 4 11.44 65.41 11.81
C LEU A 4 10.85 64.16 12.50
N THR A 5 9.59 63.77 12.15
CA THR A 5 8.96 62.56 12.65
C THR A 5 9.43 61.40 11.82
N LEU A 6 10.30 60.55 12.40
CA LEU A 6 10.83 59.29 11.81
C LEU A 6 9.72 58.20 11.88
N LEU A 7 9.04 57.94 10.76
CA LEU A 7 8.07 56.87 10.64
C LEU A 7 8.83 55.55 10.40
N ALA A 8 9.01 54.75 11.44
CA ALA A 8 9.59 53.40 11.34
C ALA A 8 8.61 52.44 10.66
N LEU A 9 8.81 52.13 9.40
CA LEU A 9 8.12 51.04 8.68
C LEU A 9 8.60 49.71 9.22
N LEU A 10 7.81 49.10 10.10
CA LEU A 10 7.94 47.71 10.46
C LEU A 10 7.58 46.81 9.28
N VAL A 11 8.55 46.44 8.46
CA VAL A 11 8.41 45.37 7.47
C VAL A 11 8.39 44.05 8.22
N GLY A 12 7.19 43.67 8.63
CA GLY A 12 6.93 42.31 9.12
C GLY A 12 7.12 41.35 7.95
N CYS A 13 8.24 40.65 7.87
CA CYS A 13 8.38 39.47 7.02
C CYS A 13 7.36 38.44 7.50
N ALA A 14 6.17 38.39 6.90
CA ALA A 14 5.27 37.26 7.04
C ALA A 14 6.00 36.05 6.45
N ARG A 15 6.53 35.16 7.32
CA ARG A 15 7.02 33.86 6.90
C ARG A 15 5.85 33.16 6.22
N GLY A 16 6.00 32.85 4.92
CA GLY A 16 5.06 31.98 4.23
C GLY A 16 4.97 30.64 4.95
N PRO A 17 3.88 29.90 4.74
CA PRO A 17 3.72 28.58 5.35
C PRO A 17 4.89 27.69 4.96
N GLU A 18 5.47 27.03 5.96
CA GLU A 18 6.60 26.12 5.75
C GLU A 18 6.11 24.90 4.97
N LEU A 19 6.78 24.62 3.83
CA LEU A 19 6.47 23.43 3.03
C LEU A 19 7.06 22.21 3.71
N VAL A 20 6.20 21.31 4.15
CA VAL A 20 6.57 20.03 4.76
C VAL A 20 6.61 18.96 3.68
N ASN A 21 7.63 18.09 3.71
CA ASN A 21 7.66 16.95 2.82
C ASN A 21 6.59 15.93 3.18
N PRO A 22 5.89 15.34 2.20
CA PRO A 22 4.86 14.34 2.45
C PRO A 22 5.48 13.07 3.08
N THR A 23 4.76 12.45 4.00
CA THR A 23 5.16 11.16 4.57
C THR A 23 5.19 10.09 3.49
N VAL A 24 6.32 9.41 3.34
CA VAL A 24 6.54 8.32 2.39
C VAL A 24 6.59 6.99 3.12
N LEU A 25 5.95 5.97 2.55
CA LEU A 25 6.06 4.60 3.06
C LEU A 25 7.48 4.06 2.85
N ARG A 26 7.89 3.16 3.75
CA ARG A 26 9.22 2.54 3.68
C ARG A 26 9.08 1.08 3.27
N SER A 27 9.85 0.68 2.27
CA SER A 27 9.99 -0.71 1.88
C SER A 27 10.60 -1.55 3.03
N PRO A 28 10.08 -2.76 3.27
CA PRO A 28 10.74 -3.72 4.16
C PRO A 28 11.91 -4.45 3.49
N TYR A 29 12.07 -4.30 2.17
CA TYR A 29 13.07 -5.00 1.36
C TYR A 29 14.36 -4.21 1.26
N ASP A 30 15.46 -4.93 1.03
CA ASP A 30 16.77 -4.33 0.84
C ASP A 30 16.92 -3.77 -0.59
N ALA A 31 16.98 -2.45 -0.69
CA ALA A 31 17.12 -1.77 -1.98
C ALA A 31 18.43 -2.10 -2.73
N SER A 32 19.47 -2.60 -2.03
CA SER A 32 20.73 -3.00 -2.67
C SER A 32 20.59 -4.25 -3.55
N ARG A 33 19.53 -5.02 -3.35
CA ARG A 33 19.19 -6.23 -4.13
C ARG A 33 18.30 -5.94 -5.36
N GLY A 34 17.95 -4.67 -5.58
CA GLY A 34 17.04 -4.22 -6.62
C GLY A 34 15.60 -4.04 -6.14
N ASP A 35 14.75 -3.58 -7.06
CA ASP A 35 13.34 -3.36 -6.77
C ASP A 35 12.57 -4.69 -6.75
N VAL A 36 11.67 -4.84 -5.79
CA VAL A 36 10.71 -5.95 -5.73
C VAL A 36 9.53 -5.64 -6.64
N LEU A 37 9.14 -6.59 -7.47
CA LEU A 37 8.06 -6.43 -8.43
C LEU A 37 6.74 -6.95 -7.87
N PHE A 38 5.77 -6.06 -7.72
CA PHE A 38 4.42 -6.39 -7.28
C PHE A 38 3.40 -6.30 -8.41
N ALA A 39 2.31 -7.06 -8.25
CA ALA A 39 1.06 -6.82 -8.95
C ALA A 39 -0.10 -6.76 -7.95
N VAL A 40 -1.16 -6.09 -8.35
CA VAL A 40 -2.42 -6.05 -7.58
C VAL A 40 -3.51 -6.64 -8.47
N ALA A 41 -4.19 -7.67 -8.00
CA ALA A 41 -5.37 -8.18 -8.66
C ALA A 41 -6.57 -7.24 -8.44
N PRO A 42 -7.52 -7.17 -9.39
CA PRO A 42 -8.77 -6.45 -9.15
C PRO A 42 -9.40 -6.89 -7.84
N LEU A 43 -9.73 -5.94 -6.96
CA LEU A 43 -10.35 -6.24 -5.69
C LEU A 43 -11.75 -6.81 -5.90
N ARG A 44 -12.19 -7.63 -4.97
CA ARG A 44 -13.60 -8.06 -4.90
C ARG A 44 -14.43 -7.02 -4.18
N ASN A 45 -15.68 -6.89 -4.57
CA ASN A 45 -16.63 -6.02 -3.87
C ASN A 45 -17.55 -6.86 -2.96
N GLU A 46 -17.32 -6.73 -1.66
CA GLU A 46 -18.16 -7.35 -0.62
C GLU A 46 -18.79 -6.27 0.30
N SER A 47 -18.78 -5.00 -0.13
CA SER A 47 -19.31 -3.87 0.65
C SER A 47 -20.85 -3.81 0.69
N GLY A 48 -21.53 -4.66 -0.08
CA GLY A 48 -22.99 -4.63 -0.21
C GLY A 48 -23.54 -3.49 -1.07
N THR A 49 -22.70 -2.67 -1.69
CA THR A 49 -23.11 -1.58 -2.58
C THR A 49 -22.44 -1.66 -3.96
N THR A 50 -23.11 -1.14 -4.98
CA THR A 50 -22.60 -1.08 -6.36
C THR A 50 -22.39 0.36 -6.85
N VAL A 51 -22.50 1.36 -5.95
CA VAL A 51 -22.43 2.77 -6.33
C VAL A 51 -21.01 3.29 -6.64
N PHE A 52 -19.99 2.43 -6.58
CA PHE A 52 -18.61 2.79 -6.88
C PHE A 52 -17.95 1.80 -7.84
N ARG A 53 -16.85 2.21 -8.43
CA ARG A 53 -16.02 1.37 -9.29
C ARG A 53 -14.86 0.78 -8.49
N VAL A 54 -14.85 -0.53 -8.36
CA VAL A 54 -13.80 -1.28 -7.64
C VAL A 54 -12.42 -1.02 -8.25
N ASP A 55 -12.35 -0.86 -9.57
CA ASP A 55 -11.12 -0.58 -10.29
C ASP A 55 -10.45 0.73 -9.80
N GLU A 56 -11.21 1.75 -9.45
CA GLU A 56 -10.68 3.01 -8.92
C GLU A 56 -10.01 2.81 -7.56
N VAL A 57 -10.58 1.97 -6.71
CA VAL A 57 -9.98 1.60 -5.42
C VAL A 57 -8.72 0.76 -5.63
N THR A 58 -8.78 -0.21 -6.57
CA THR A 58 -7.62 -1.03 -6.92
C THR A 58 -6.47 -0.20 -7.48
N ASP A 59 -6.76 0.74 -8.39
CA ASP A 59 -5.76 1.67 -8.93
C ASP A 59 -5.13 2.55 -7.85
N ALA A 60 -5.90 2.97 -6.83
CA ALA A 60 -5.34 3.70 -5.70
C ALA A 60 -4.32 2.86 -4.92
N ILE A 61 -4.57 1.55 -4.75
CA ILE A 61 -3.62 0.63 -4.12
C ILE A 61 -2.37 0.45 -4.99
N VAL A 62 -2.52 0.30 -6.31
CA VAL A 62 -1.39 0.24 -7.25
C VAL A 62 -0.52 1.50 -7.13
N ARG A 63 -1.14 2.69 -7.13
CA ARG A 63 -0.41 3.97 -6.95
C ARG A 63 0.29 4.03 -5.60
N ALA A 64 -0.37 3.63 -4.52
CA ALA A 64 0.21 3.62 -3.19
C ALA A 64 1.42 2.67 -3.11
N ALA A 65 1.33 1.46 -3.65
CA ALA A 65 2.44 0.51 -3.72
C ALA A 65 3.59 1.03 -4.58
N SER A 66 3.29 1.63 -5.74
CA SER A 66 4.29 2.21 -6.65
C SER A 66 5.02 3.43 -6.05
N SER A 67 4.43 4.10 -5.06
CA SER A 67 5.06 5.24 -4.37
C SER A 67 6.11 4.83 -3.34
N VAL A 68 6.25 3.54 -3.06
CA VAL A 68 7.20 3.02 -2.07
C VAL A 68 8.55 2.79 -2.72
N PRO A 69 9.62 3.48 -2.28
CA PRO A 69 10.97 3.24 -2.82
C PRO A 69 11.39 1.78 -2.68
N GLY A 70 11.93 1.17 -3.75
CA GLY A 70 12.33 -0.24 -3.76
C GLY A 70 11.17 -1.22 -4.05
N ILE A 71 9.97 -0.71 -4.38
CA ILE A 71 8.86 -1.50 -4.88
C ILE A 71 8.43 -0.96 -6.24
N ARG A 72 8.36 -1.84 -7.22
CA ARG A 72 7.73 -1.57 -8.51
C ARG A 72 6.41 -2.31 -8.56
N CYS A 73 5.33 -1.61 -8.86
CA CYS A 73 4.02 -2.23 -8.99
C CYS A 73 3.57 -2.17 -10.46
N LEU A 74 3.15 -3.29 -11.00
CA LEU A 74 2.62 -3.36 -12.36
C LEU A 74 1.28 -2.61 -12.44
N PRO A 75 0.99 -1.93 -13.54
CA PRO A 75 -0.29 -1.27 -13.74
C PRO A 75 -1.45 -2.26 -13.74
N LEU A 76 -2.60 -1.88 -13.18
CA LEU A 76 -3.78 -2.74 -13.06
C LEU A 76 -4.24 -3.34 -14.40
N ASN A 77 -4.19 -2.56 -15.48
CA ASN A 77 -4.58 -3.03 -16.81
C ASN A 77 -3.74 -4.23 -17.29
N ARG A 78 -2.46 -4.32 -16.86
CA ARG A 78 -1.62 -5.46 -17.15
C ARG A 78 -2.10 -6.70 -16.41
N THR A 79 -2.41 -6.58 -15.12
CA THR A 79 -2.96 -7.69 -14.34
C THR A 79 -4.28 -8.19 -14.93
N ILE A 80 -5.17 -7.27 -15.30
CA ILE A 80 -6.45 -7.61 -15.95
C ILE A 80 -6.23 -8.33 -17.29
N ALA A 81 -5.23 -7.90 -18.07
CA ALA A 81 -4.92 -8.54 -19.37
C ALA A 81 -4.43 -9.99 -19.17
N GLU A 82 -3.54 -10.22 -18.20
CA GLU A 82 -3.03 -11.58 -17.89
C GLU A 82 -4.14 -12.48 -17.34
N MET A 83 -4.99 -11.96 -16.42
CA MET A 83 -6.16 -12.70 -15.95
C MET A 83 -7.06 -13.15 -17.10
N ARG A 84 -7.32 -12.26 -18.07
CA ARG A 84 -8.11 -12.61 -19.26
C ARG A 84 -7.42 -13.67 -20.12
N GLY A 85 -6.10 -13.59 -20.29
CA GLY A 85 -5.30 -14.60 -20.99
C GLY A 85 -5.41 -15.98 -20.36
N LEU A 86 -5.48 -16.03 -19.02
CA LEU A 86 -5.67 -17.25 -18.22
C LEU A 86 -7.14 -17.69 -18.13
N GLY A 87 -8.09 -16.93 -18.67
CA GLY A 87 -9.53 -17.21 -18.55
C GLY A 87 -10.12 -16.92 -17.16
N LEU A 88 -9.36 -16.22 -16.30
CA LEU A 88 -9.77 -15.86 -14.93
C LEU A 88 -10.63 -14.59 -14.95
N ARG A 89 -11.80 -14.64 -14.35
CA ARG A 89 -12.64 -13.45 -14.06
C ARG A 89 -12.39 -12.89 -12.68
N GLU A 90 -12.15 -13.78 -11.73
CA GLU A 90 -11.81 -13.51 -10.33
C GLU A 90 -10.78 -14.52 -9.86
N ILE A 91 -10.06 -14.22 -8.82
CA ILE A 91 -9.19 -15.16 -8.12
C ILE A 91 -10.02 -15.82 -7.04
N THR A 92 -10.26 -17.12 -7.18
CA THR A 92 -11.12 -17.90 -6.28
C THR A 92 -10.39 -19.04 -5.58
N SER A 93 -9.21 -19.39 -6.07
CA SER A 93 -8.42 -20.50 -5.55
C SER A 93 -6.93 -20.17 -5.45
N PRO A 94 -6.16 -20.88 -4.63
CA PRO A 94 -4.70 -20.79 -4.61
C PRO A 94 -4.07 -21.07 -5.97
N SER A 95 -4.62 -21.98 -6.75
CA SER A 95 -4.12 -22.29 -8.10
C SER A 95 -4.31 -21.11 -9.08
N ASP A 96 -5.36 -20.29 -8.92
CA ASP A 96 -5.53 -19.07 -9.72
C ASP A 96 -4.46 -18.04 -9.38
N LEU A 97 -4.12 -17.92 -8.08
CA LEU A 97 -3.05 -17.04 -7.60
C LEU A 97 -1.70 -17.46 -8.17
N GLU A 98 -1.36 -18.75 -8.09
CA GLU A 98 -0.10 -19.31 -8.61
C GLU A 98 0.00 -19.07 -10.12
N ALA A 99 -1.03 -19.44 -10.87
CA ALA A 99 -1.06 -19.24 -12.31
C ALA A 99 -0.89 -17.77 -12.72
N LEU A 100 -1.51 -16.84 -12.00
CA LEU A 100 -1.38 -15.41 -12.26
C LEU A 100 0.00 -14.87 -11.89
N ALA A 101 0.53 -15.27 -10.73
CA ALA A 101 1.85 -14.85 -10.28
C ALA A 101 2.96 -15.33 -11.23
N ASP A 102 2.88 -16.58 -11.69
CA ASP A 102 3.80 -17.17 -12.65
C ASP A 102 3.71 -16.48 -14.03
N ALA A 103 2.50 -16.28 -14.55
CA ALA A 103 2.30 -15.61 -15.84
C ALA A 103 2.82 -14.17 -15.83
N MET A 104 2.72 -13.48 -14.72
CA MET A 104 3.19 -12.10 -14.56
C MET A 104 4.67 -12.00 -14.15
N ASN A 105 5.26 -13.12 -13.70
CA ASN A 105 6.62 -13.19 -13.16
C ASN A 105 6.90 -12.10 -12.10
N VAL A 106 6.02 -12.02 -11.11
CA VAL A 106 6.11 -11.04 -10.02
C VAL A 106 6.64 -11.68 -8.74
N ASP A 107 7.27 -10.86 -7.87
CA ASP A 107 7.72 -11.31 -6.56
C ASP A 107 6.57 -11.40 -5.57
N GLY A 108 5.61 -10.49 -5.67
CA GLY A 108 4.45 -10.46 -4.78
C GLY A 108 3.16 -10.11 -5.52
N LEU A 109 2.08 -10.78 -5.14
CA LEU A 109 0.73 -10.52 -5.66
C LEU A 109 -0.18 -10.09 -4.50
N ILE A 110 -0.71 -8.88 -4.61
CA ILE A 110 -1.70 -8.35 -3.67
C ILE A 110 -3.08 -8.70 -4.18
N VAL A 111 -3.86 -9.36 -3.34
CA VAL A 111 -5.29 -9.63 -3.55
C VAL A 111 -6.09 -9.02 -2.42
N GLY A 112 -7.37 -8.79 -2.63
CA GLY A 112 -8.18 -8.25 -1.55
C GLY A 112 -9.62 -7.97 -1.92
N THR A 113 -10.29 -7.35 -0.95
CA THR A 113 -11.73 -7.12 -0.97
C THR A 113 -12.04 -5.75 -0.39
N VAL A 114 -12.98 -5.05 -1.01
CA VAL A 114 -13.63 -3.88 -0.40
C VAL A 114 -14.77 -4.40 0.48
N THR A 115 -14.64 -4.23 1.80
CA THR A 115 -15.58 -4.77 2.80
C THR A 115 -16.62 -3.77 3.27
N ALA A 116 -16.39 -2.48 3.09
CA ALA A 116 -17.34 -1.41 3.40
C ALA A 116 -17.10 -0.22 2.46
N TYR A 117 -18.17 0.44 2.05
CA TYR A 117 -18.08 1.66 1.24
C TYR A 117 -19.27 2.59 1.54
N ASP A 118 -18.96 3.76 2.09
CA ASP A 118 -19.92 4.84 2.31
C ASP A 118 -19.24 6.16 1.83
N PRO A 119 -19.70 6.76 0.73
CA PRO A 119 -19.11 7.98 0.18
C PRO A 119 -19.55 9.26 0.88
N TYR A 120 -20.53 9.19 1.78
CA TYR A 120 -21.06 10.38 2.45
C TYR A 120 -20.10 10.91 3.50
N ASN A 121 -20.08 12.23 3.63
CA ASN A 121 -19.16 12.94 4.52
C ASN A 121 -19.58 12.82 6.01
N PRO A 122 -18.71 12.33 6.90
CA PRO A 122 -17.38 11.74 6.67
C PRO A 122 -17.45 10.33 6.05
N PRO A 123 -16.59 10.02 5.06
CA PRO A 123 -16.65 8.77 4.31
C PRO A 123 -16.13 7.57 5.12
N THR A 124 -16.54 6.38 4.67
CA THR A 124 -16.04 5.11 5.21
C THR A 124 -15.59 4.20 4.07
N LEU A 125 -14.41 3.60 4.20
CA LEU A 125 -13.88 2.59 3.28
C LEU A 125 -13.24 1.46 4.09
N GLY A 126 -13.76 0.25 3.91
CA GLY A 126 -13.19 -0.97 4.48
C GLY A 126 -12.39 -1.74 3.44
N LEU A 127 -11.19 -2.17 3.81
CA LEU A 127 -10.33 -2.99 2.97
C LEU A 127 -9.81 -4.20 3.73
N SER A 128 -9.80 -5.34 3.05
CA SER A 128 -9.04 -6.52 3.44
C SER A 128 -8.06 -6.82 2.33
N LEU A 129 -6.75 -6.81 2.63
CA LEU A 129 -5.68 -7.06 1.67
C LEU A 129 -4.80 -8.20 2.15
N ALA A 130 -4.33 -9.02 1.22
CA ALA A 130 -3.37 -10.08 1.45
C ALA A 130 -2.26 -10.01 0.40
N LEU A 131 -1.01 -10.10 0.84
CA LEU A 131 0.18 -10.22 0.00
C LEU A 131 0.56 -11.69 -0.07
N HIS A 132 0.56 -12.25 -1.25
CA HIS A 132 1.04 -13.59 -1.53
C HIS A 132 2.40 -13.55 -2.21
N ALA A 133 3.26 -14.50 -1.88
CA ALA A 133 4.54 -14.66 -2.57
C ALA A 133 4.30 -15.16 -3.99
N GLY A 134 4.89 -14.50 -4.98
CA GLY A 134 4.85 -14.92 -6.38
C GLY A 134 5.93 -15.95 -6.73
N ASN A 135 6.94 -16.11 -5.87
CA ASN A 135 8.00 -17.10 -6.05
C ASN A 135 8.54 -17.59 -4.71
N PRO A 136 9.18 -18.77 -4.68
CA PRO A 136 9.72 -19.37 -3.45
C PRO A 136 10.78 -18.51 -2.75
N THR A 137 11.59 -17.78 -3.50
CA THR A 137 12.63 -16.91 -2.97
C THR A 137 12.04 -15.77 -2.14
N PHE A 138 10.99 -15.11 -2.66
CA PHE A 138 10.28 -14.08 -1.94
C PHE A 138 9.57 -14.62 -0.69
N ALA A 139 8.98 -15.81 -0.79
CA ALA A 139 8.33 -16.47 0.35
C ALA A 139 9.32 -16.79 1.48
N ALA A 140 10.51 -17.25 1.13
CA ALA A 140 11.54 -17.65 2.08
C ALA A 140 12.20 -16.47 2.81
N GLY A 141 12.25 -15.30 2.15
CA GLY A 141 13.00 -14.13 2.64
C GLY A 141 14.50 -14.25 2.39
N PRO A 142 15.27 -13.19 2.72
CA PRO A 142 16.65 -13.02 2.27
C PRO A 142 17.67 -14.02 2.82
N GLU A 143 17.36 -14.72 3.89
CA GLU A 143 18.33 -15.59 4.59
C GLU A 143 18.39 -17.02 4.05
N LEU A 144 17.31 -17.48 3.42
CA LEU A 144 17.27 -18.82 2.81
C LEU A 144 17.94 -18.88 1.44
N ASP A 145 18.21 -17.76 0.79
CA ASP A 145 18.98 -17.71 -0.46
C ASP A 145 20.44 -18.14 -0.24
N GLU A 146 21.06 -17.78 0.90
CA GLU A 146 22.42 -18.22 1.25
C GLU A 146 22.49 -19.72 1.54
N ILE A 147 21.42 -20.26 2.13
CA ILE A 147 21.34 -21.71 2.46
C ILE A 147 21.01 -22.54 1.22
N ARG A 148 20.16 -22.04 0.30
CA ARG A 148 19.83 -22.72 -0.95
C ARG A 148 20.97 -22.78 -1.96
N GLY A 149 21.88 -21.79 -1.95
CA GLY A 149 23.11 -21.84 -2.71
C GLY A 149 24.07 -22.96 -2.27
N ALA A 150 23.90 -23.48 -1.03
CA ALA A 150 24.73 -24.52 -0.45
C ALA A 150 24.13 -25.94 -0.53
N VAL A 151 22.83 -26.10 -0.78
CA VAL A 151 22.13 -27.41 -0.80
C VAL A 151 21.23 -27.48 -2.03
N SER A 152 21.77 -27.94 -3.14
CA SER A 152 21.00 -28.37 -4.30
C SER A 152 20.46 -29.79 -4.04
N ASP A 153 19.29 -29.89 -3.40
CA ASP A 153 18.55 -31.15 -3.33
C ASP A 153 17.39 -31.12 -4.35
N PRO A 154 17.43 -31.97 -5.41
CA PRO A 154 16.44 -31.92 -6.50
C PRO A 154 15.07 -32.53 -6.16
N GLN A 155 14.80 -32.91 -4.92
CA GLN A 155 13.61 -33.70 -4.58
C GLN A 155 12.53 -32.96 -3.78
N MET A 156 12.61 -31.67 -3.59
CA MET A 156 11.53 -30.91 -2.94
C MET A 156 10.58 -30.34 -3.99
N PRO A 157 9.29 -30.71 -4.02
CA PRO A 157 8.32 -30.05 -4.89
C PRO A 157 8.13 -28.63 -4.39
N ALA A 158 8.67 -27.69 -5.15
CA ALA A 158 8.82 -26.28 -4.79
C ALA A 158 7.57 -25.57 -5.16
N SER A 159 6.44 -25.68 -4.93
CA SER A 159 5.43 -24.76 -5.43
C SER A 159 4.17 -24.55 -4.59
N SER A 160 3.52 -25.56 -4.08
CA SER A 160 2.15 -25.38 -3.64
C SER A 160 1.95 -24.74 -2.25
N ARG A 161 2.98 -24.69 -1.40
CA ARG A 161 2.80 -24.23 0.00
C ARG A 161 2.92 -22.72 0.23
N TYR A 162 3.54 -21.99 -0.69
CA TYR A 162 3.83 -20.58 -0.49
C TYR A 162 2.69 -19.67 -0.96
N VAL A 163 1.89 -20.14 -1.89
CA VAL A 163 0.74 -19.42 -2.43
C VAL A 163 -0.50 -19.60 -1.56
N ASP A 164 -0.61 -20.73 -0.86
CA ASP A 164 -1.77 -21.08 -0.04
C ASP A 164 -1.97 -20.15 1.17
N SER A 165 -0.89 -19.55 1.67
CA SER A 165 -0.95 -18.64 2.82
C SER A 165 -0.34 -17.29 2.48
N PRO A 166 -1.00 -16.18 2.80
CA PRO A 166 -0.43 -14.87 2.60
C PRO A 166 0.79 -14.65 3.49
N VAL A 167 1.83 -14.02 2.94
CA VAL A 167 3.03 -13.63 3.69
C VAL A 167 2.76 -12.43 4.62
N ALA A 168 1.79 -11.59 4.24
CA ALA A 168 1.28 -10.51 5.06
C ALA A 168 -0.20 -10.29 4.75
N SER A 169 -0.97 -9.85 5.74
CA SER A 169 -2.36 -9.50 5.56
C SER A 169 -2.79 -8.36 6.48
N MET A 170 -3.81 -7.62 6.05
CA MET A 170 -4.45 -6.59 6.85
C MET A 170 -5.95 -6.56 6.57
N SER A 171 -6.75 -6.22 7.56
CA SER A 171 -8.17 -5.97 7.41
C SER A 171 -8.59 -4.84 8.34
N GLU A 172 -9.15 -3.77 7.78
CA GLU A 172 -9.57 -2.61 8.56
C GLU A 172 -10.66 -1.81 7.87
N VAL A 173 -11.52 -1.22 8.68
CA VAL A 173 -12.50 -0.24 8.28
C VAL A 173 -12.01 1.15 8.69
N PHE A 174 -11.74 1.99 7.70
CA PHE A 174 -11.38 3.39 7.86
C PHE A 174 -12.67 4.20 7.90
N ASP A 175 -13.13 4.53 9.10
CA ASP A 175 -14.30 5.37 9.31
C ASP A 175 -13.87 6.81 9.55
N GLY A 176 -14.20 7.72 8.64
CA GLY A 176 -13.87 9.15 8.74
C GLY A 176 -14.48 9.88 9.95
N ARG A 177 -15.44 9.26 10.65
CA ARG A 177 -15.97 9.76 11.92
C ARG A 177 -15.06 9.45 13.10
N ASN A 178 -14.18 8.47 12.96
CA ASN A 178 -13.26 8.07 14.01
C ASN A 178 -12.11 9.08 14.14
N HIS A 179 -11.92 9.62 15.34
CA HIS A 179 -10.88 10.62 15.61
C HIS A 179 -9.47 10.12 15.27
N SER A 180 -9.16 8.86 15.54
CA SER A 180 -7.84 8.30 15.20
C SER A 180 -7.60 8.26 13.69
N ILE A 181 -8.63 7.96 12.90
CA ILE A 181 -8.57 8.01 11.43
C ILE A 181 -8.43 9.47 10.95
N GLN A 182 -9.16 10.41 11.54
CA GLN A 182 -9.01 11.84 11.22
C GLN A 182 -7.58 12.33 11.45
N MET A 183 -6.95 11.90 12.54
CA MET A 183 -5.54 12.25 12.83
C MET A 183 -4.58 11.63 11.80
N GLN A 184 -4.87 10.42 11.31
CA GLN A 184 -4.10 9.79 10.24
C GLN A 184 -4.30 10.54 8.91
N VAL A 185 -5.54 10.92 8.57
CA VAL A 185 -5.84 11.75 7.39
C VAL A 185 -5.08 13.07 7.45
N ARG A 186 -5.10 13.75 8.60
CA ARG A 186 -4.37 15.01 8.78
C ARG A 186 -2.87 14.83 8.52
N ARG A 187 -2.26 13.81 9.11
CA ARG A 187 -0.83 13.50 8.91
C ARG A 187 -0.52 13.13 7.45
N TYR A 188 -1.41 12.40 6.79
CA TYR A 188 -1.26 12.06 5.37
C TYR A 188 -1.34 13.29 4.48
N ALA A 189 -2.24 14.24 4.79
CA ALA A 189 -2.44 15.47 4.05
C ALA A 189 -1.27 16.45 4.16
N GLU A 190 -0.47 16.36 5.25
CA GLU A 190 0.73 17.18 5.42
C GLU A 190 1.70 16.99 4.25
N GLY A 191 2.08 18.08 3.60
CA GLY A 191 2.93 18.10 2.39
C GLY A 191 2.24 17.70 1.08
N ARG A 192 0.96 17.30 1.11
CA ARG A 192 0.17 16.93 -0.09
C ARG A 192 -0.92 17.94 -0.44
N ILE A 193 -1.25 18.82 0.48
CA ILE A 193 -2.24 19.87 0.28
C ILE A 193 -1.61 21.22 0.57
N ASP A 194 -2.11 22.25 -0.13
CA ASP A 194 -1.71 23.63 0.14
C ASP A 194 -2.10 23.97 1.59
N PRO A 195 -1.14 24.36 2.45
CA PRO A 195 -1.40 24.71 3.84
C PRO A 195 -2.31 25.94 3.98
N THR A 196 -2.47 26.75 2.92
CA THR A 196 -3.37 27.91 2.88
C THR A 196 -4.77 27.56 2.41
N ALA A 197 -5.02 26.33 1.96
CA ALA A 197 -6.34 25.89 1.49
C ALA A 197 -7.39 26.02 2.60
N ALA A 198 -8.55 26.58 2.29
CA ALA A 198 -9.60 26.94 3.26
C ALA A 198 -10.09 25.75 4.11
N ARG A 199 -10.09 24.54 3.56
CA ARG A 199 -10.46 23.30 4.28
C ARG A 199 -9.26 22.49 4.78
N GLY A 200 -8.05 22.79 4.28
CA GLY A 200 -6.86 22.04 4.63
C GLY A 200 -7.05 20.53 4.48
N TRP A 201 -6.59 19.76 5.45
CA TRP A 201 -6.69 18.29 5.47
C TRP A 201 -8.13 17.72 5.42
N GLN A 202 -9.12 18.51 5.87
CA GLN A 202 -10.54 18.12 5.83
C GLN A 202 -11.07 17.92 4.41
N THR A 203 -10.36 18.43 3.40
CA THR A 203 -10.68 18.16 1.99
C THR A 203 -10.66 16.67 1.67
N TYR A 204 -9.78 15.91 2.32
CA TYR A 204 -9.72 14.45 2.21
C TYR A 204 -10.98 13.77 2.74
N LEU A 205 -11.57 14.30 3.83
CA LEU A 205 -12.83 13.77 4.38
C LEU A 205 -14.07 14.20 3.57
N ALA A 206 -13.95 15.26 2.76
CA ALA A 206 -15.05 15.76 1.95
C ALA A 206 -15.09 15.18 0.53
N SER A 207 -14.06 14.40 0.14
CA SER A 207 -13.90 13.86 -1.21
C SER A 207 -13.56 12.39 -1.15
N MET A 208 -14.49 11.51 -1.57
CA MET A 208 -14.27 10.07 -1.58
C MET A 208 -13.04 9.65 -2.41
N PRO A 209 -12.74 10.22 -3.59
CA PRO A 209 -11.50 9.91 -4.30
C PRO A 209 -10.25 10.22 -3.49
N LEU A 210 -10.14 11.38 -2.85
CA LEU A 210 -9.00 11.73 -2.00
C LEU A 210 -8.93 10.84 -0.75
N TYR A 211 -10.10 10.53 -0.17
CA TYR A 211 -10.17 9.60 0.96
C TYR A 211 -9.69 8.20 0.57
N THR A 212 -10.03 7.73 -0.62
CA THR A 212 -9.55 6.46 -1.16
C THR A 212 -8.03 6.44 -1.32
N GLU A 213 -7.41 7.54 -1.75
CA GLU A 213 -5.95 7.65 -1.82
C GLU A 213 -5.29 7.55 -0.44
N PHE A 214 -5.86 8.22 0.56
CA PHE A 214 -5.41 8.09 1.95
C PHE A 214 -5.54 6.64 2.44
N VAL A 215 -6.70 6.02 2.24
CA VAL A 215 -6.97 4.65 2.70
C VAL A 215 -6.04 3.66 2.02
N ALA A 216 -5.84 3.77 0.71
CA ALA A 216 -4.90 2.93 -0.02
C ALA A 216 -3.46 3.06 0.52
N HIS A 217 -3.00 4.29 0.78
CA HIS A 217 -1.69 4.53 1.38
C HIS A 217 -1.58 3.91 2.78
N ALA A 218 -2.60 4.08 3.63
CA ALA A 218 -2.60 3.51 4.98
C ALA A 218 -2.65 1.97 4.94
N ALA A 219 -3.46 1.38 4.07
CA ALA A 219 -3.60 -0.07 3.92
C ALA A 219 -2.30 -0.71 3.41
N VAL A 220 -1.68 -0.14 2.37
CA VAL A 220 -0.38 -0.61 1.88
C VAL A 220 0.69 -0.47 2.97
N GLY A 221 0.71 0.64 3.71
CA GLY A 221 1.62 0.82 4.82
C GLY A 221 1.52 -0.29 5.86
N ARG A 222 0.29 -0.65 6.27
CA ARG A 222 0.05 -1.75 7.23
C ARG A 222 0.45 -3.11 6.70
N LEU A 223 0.17 -3.36 5.42
CA LEU A 223 0.59 -4.59 4.76
C LEU A 223 2.12 -4.74 4.77
N LEU A 224 2.84 -3.68 4.44
CA LEU A 224 4.30 -3.66 4.46
C LEU A 224 4.88 -3.73 5.88
N ASP A 225 4.20 -3.19 6.90
CA ASP A 225 4.61 -3.32 8.29
C ASP A 225 4.47 -4.77 8.78
N GLN A 226 3.41 -5.48 8.38
CA GLN A 226 3.27 -6.93 8.66
C GLN A 226 4.37 -7.73 7.97
N GLU A 227 4.67 -7.44 6.72
CA GLU A 227 5.77 -8.08 5.99
C GLU A 227 7.13 -7.81 6.65
N ARG A 228 7.38 -6.59 7.12
CA ARG A 228 8.59 -6.25 7.88
C ARG A 228 8.71 -7.11 9.13
N LEU A 229 7.61 -7.30 9.87
CA LEU A 229 7.61 -8.16 11.06
C LEU A 229 7.91 -9.62 10.71
N ARG A 230 7.38 -10.13 9.59
CA ARG A 230 7.69 -11.47 9.08
C ARG A 230 9.19 -11.61 8.79
N LEU A 231 9.77 -10.67 8.03
CA LEU A 231 11.19 -10.69 7.66
C LEU A 231 12.12 -10.59 8.87
N VAL A 232 11.76 -9.78 9.87
CA VAL A 232 12.53 -9.69 11.13
C VAL A 232 12.49 -11.00 11.91
N ARG A 233 11.33 -11.69 11.94
CA ARG A 233 11.20 -12.99 12.61
C ARG A 233 12.01 -14.07 11.88
N ALA A 234 11.99 -14.06 10.54
CA ALA A 234 12.77 -14.99 9.74
C ALA A 234 14.29 -14.84 9.94
N ARG A 235 14.76 -13.63 10.28
CA ARG A 235 16.18 -13.34 10.56
C ARG A 235 16.64 -13.73 11.98
N ARG A 236 15.74 -14.10 12.89
CA ARG A 236 16.15 -14.59 14.21
C ARG A 236 16.46 -16.08 14.11
N PRO A 237 17.74 -16.49 14.24
CA PRO A 237 18.04 -17.91 14.35
C PRO A 237 17.32 -18.46 15.58
N GLU A 238 16.82 -19.69 15.50
CA GLU A 238 16.30 -20.45 16.64
C GLU A 238 17.45 -20.74 17.63
N SER A 239 17.92 -19.72 18.31
CA SER A 239 18.86 -19.86 19.43
C SER A 239 18.04 -19.93 20.71
N SER A 240 17.57 -21.12 21.03
CA SER A 240 17.42 -21.74 22.35
C SER A 240 16.26 -22.75 22.36
N ARG A 241 16.57 -23.95 22.05
CA ARG A 241 15.94 -25.12 22.70
C ARG A 241 17.04 -26.09 23.14
#